data_09d7b2f683129a89fdee5f769e0a08da
#
_entry.id   09d7b2f683129a89fdee5f769e0a08da
#
_cell.length_a   1.000
_cell.length_b   1.000
_cell.length_c   1.000
_cell.angle_alpha   90.00
_cell.angle_beta   90.00
_cell.angle_gamma   90.00
#
_symmetry.space_group_name_H-M   'P 1'
#
loop_
_entity.id
_entity.type
_entity.pdbx_description
1 polymer ?
#
loop_
_entity_poly.entity_id
_entity_poly.type
_entity_poly.pdbx_seq_one_letter_code
_entity_poly.pdbx_strand_id
1 'polypeptide(L)'
;MKPIIGIAGNQLIRATDTFQGNQVSYTPQGFVDAVLDAQGLPLILPVMSPDSAPQLIGQIDKLILAGGQDVSPQLYMEDPHPKLTETNIQRDQFEQALILEALKQRKPIFAVCRGLQLLNVVLEGTLYQDLSLYPKWSVKHEQQPTAPQFATHEVKIVSDSLLSDLLPDSYFVNSYHHQAVKDLSPLLKAIAFSNDGLVEAVQSKDDMHKILGVQWH
;
A
#
# COMPACT_ATOMS: atom_id res chain seq x y z
N MET A 1 -1.23 26.27 -8.98
CA MET A 1 -0.78 25.08 -9.73
C MET A 1 -1.44 23.84 -9.11
N LYS A 2 -1.70 22.80 -9.90
CA LYS A 2 -2.18 21.52 -9.37
C LYS A 2 -1.05 20.84 -8.58
N PRO A 3 -1.34 20.16 -7.45
CA PRO A 3 -0.32 19.41 -6.74
C PRO A 3 0.18 18.23 -7.59
N ILE A 4 1.49 18.01 -7.58
CA ILE A 4 2.12 16.86 -8.25
C ILE A 4 2.08 15.66 -7.31
N ILE A 5 1.41 14.61 -7.73
CA ILE A 5 1.25 13.38 -6.94
C ILE A 5 2.12 12.27 -7.55
N GLY A 6 3.19 11.91 -6.85
CA GLY A 6 4.04 10.78 -7.24
C GLY A 6 3.34 9.46 -6.93
N ILE A 7 3.22 8.59 -7.92
CA ILE A 7 2.69 7.24 -7.78
C ILE A 7 3.86 6.28 -7.91
N ALA A 8 4.23 5.58 -6.84
CA ALA A 8 5.26 4.55 -6.88
C ALA A 8 4.83 3.45 -7.85
N GLY A 9 5.62 3.30 -8.92
CA GLY A 9 5.31 2.36 -10.00
C GLY A 9 5.58 0.92 -9.61
N ASN A 10 4.88 0.02 -10.29
CA ASN A 10 5.14 -1.41 -10.27
C ASN A 10 6.10 -1.79 -11.41
N GLN A 11 6.61 -3.00 -11.39
CA GLN A 11 7.46 -3.54 -12.43
C GLN A 11 6.99 -4.95 -12.82
N LEU A 12 6.85 -5.20 -14.11
CA LEU A 12 6.62 -6.56 -14.61
C LEU A 12 7.94 -7.32 -14.52
N ILE A 13 7.96 -8.37 -13.68
CA ILE A 13 9.14 -9.22 -13.46
C ILE A 13 9.22 -10.28 -14.56
N ARG A 14 8.07 -10.77 -15.02
CA ARG A 14 8.02 -11.78 -16.06
C ARG A 14 7.91 -11.14 -17.44
N ALA A 15 8.78 -11.60 -18.34
CA ALA A 15 8.66 -11.30 -19.75
C ALA A 15 7.25 -11.68 -20.26
N THR A 16 6.60 -10.76 -20.93
CA THR A 16 5.37 -11.04 -21.67
C THR A 16 5.66 -10.97 -23.16
N ASP A 17 4.91 -11.73 -23.97
CA ASP A 17 5.05 -11.67 -25.43
C ASP A 17 4.81 -10.26 -25.95
N THR A 18 3.93 -9.50 -25.30
CA THR A 18 3.62 -8.10 -25.64
C THR A 18 4.85 -7.20 -25.57
N PHE A 19 5.74 -7.42 -24.59
CA PHE A 19 6.91 -6.55 -24.37
C PHE A 19 8.23 -7.23 -24.77
N GLN A 20 8.19 -8.41 -25.39
CA GLN A 20 9.34 -9.13 -25.90
C GLN A 20 10.48 -9.28 -24.87
N GLY A 21 10.14 -9.49 -23.61
CA GLY A 21 11.10 -9.66 -22.51
C GLY A 21 11.67 -8.36 -21.94
N ASN A 22 11.28 -7.20 -22.44
CA ASN A 22 11.72 -5.93 -21.86
C ASN A 22 11.08 -5.69 -20.50
N GLN A 23 11.83 -5.13 -19.58
CA GLN A 23 11.30 -4.66 -18.28
C GLN A 23 10.36 -3.47 -18.49
N VAL A 24 9.23 -3.49 -17.80
CA VAL A 24 8.21 -2.44 -17.89
C VAL A 24 7.88 -1.94 -16.50
N SER A 25 8.05 -0.65 -16.28
CA SER A 25 7.47 0.04 -15.13
C SER A 25 6.06 0.52 -15.48
N TYR A 26 5.09 0.28 -14.60
CA TYR A 26 3.70 0.62 -14.84
C TYR A 26 2.98 1.01 -13.55
N THR A 27 1.81 1.63 -13.68
CA THR A 27 0.83 1.75 -12.60
C THR A 27 -0.57 1.41 -13.15
N PRO A 28 -1.45 0.77 -12.38
CA PRO A 28 -2.84 0.59 -12.79
C PRO A 28 -3.51 1.95 -13.06
N GLN A 29 -4.28 2.02 -14.15
CA GLN A 29 -4.92 3.26 -14.59
C GLN A 29 -5.79 3.91 -13.51
N GLY A 30 -6.43 3.12 -12.64
CA GLY A 30 -7.25 3.62 -11.54
C GLY A 30 -6.53 4.58 -10.59
N PHE A 31 -5.22 4.41 -10.36
CA PHE A 31 -4.44 5.37 -9.56
C PHE A 31 -4.27 6.71 -10.29
N VAL A 32 -4.08 6.68 -11.60
CA VAL A 32 -3.96 7.89 -12.44
C VAL A 32 -5.30 8.63 -12.42
N ASP A 33 -6.39 7.91 -12.64
CA ASP A 33 -7.75 8.48 -12.68
C ASP A 33 -8.14 9.10 -11.33
N ALA A 34 -7.87 8.40 -10.22
CA ALA A 34 -8.12 8.90 -8.87
C ALA A 34 -7.35 10.20 -8.57
N VAL A 35 -6.10 10.33 -9.03
CA VAL A 35 -5.33 11.58 -8.89
C VAL A 35 -5.93 12.70 -9.74
N LEU A 36 -6.37 12.39 -10.95
CA LEU A 36 -7.01 13.39 -11.84
C LEU A 36 -8.35 13.85 -11.27
N ASP A 37 -9.17 12.95 -10.76
CA ASP A 37 -10.46 13.26 -10.12
C ASP A 37 -10.26 14.14 -8.87
N ALA A 38 -9.18 13.88 -8.11
CA ALA A 38 -8.76 14.72 -6.99
C ALA A 38 -8.06 16.04 -7.43
N GLN A 39 -8.13 16.38 -8.72
CA GLN A 39 -7.54 17.59 -9.32
C GLN A 39 -6.00 17.69 -9.16
N GLY A 40 -5.32 16.58 -8.94
CA GLY A 40 -3.85 16.47 -8.93
C GLY A 40 -3.26 16.32 -10.34
N LEU A 41 -1.93 16.33 -10.41
CA LEU A 41 -1.14 15.96 -11.58
C LEU A 41 -0.42 14.64 -11.27
N PRO A 42 -0.79 13.51 -11.88
CA PRO A 42 -0.15 12.24 -11.62
C PRO A 42 1.24 12.16 -12.26
N LEU A 43 2.24 11.71 -11.49
CA LEU A 43 3.59 11.43 -11.95
C LEU A 43 3.95 9.99 -11.56
N ILE A 44 4.13 9.10 -12.53
CA ILE A 44 4.55 7.72 -12.26
C ILE A 44 6.05 7.72 -11.98
N LEU A 45 6.44 7.20 -10.81
CA LEU A 45 7.82 7.03 -10.40
C LEU A 45 8.26 5.60 -10.77
N PRO A 46 9.09 5.40 -11.81
CA PRO A 46 9.55 4.07 -12.18
C PRO A 46 10.46 3.49 -11.10
N VAL A 47 10.51 2.16 -10.99
CA VAL A 47 11.46 1.50 -10.06
C VAL A 47 12.88 1.83 -10.48
N MET A 48 13.65 2.41 -9.58
CA MET A 48 15.00 2.92 -9.79
C MET A 48 15.91 2.53 -8.62
N SER A 49 17.19 2.98 -8.68
CA SER A 49 18.08 2.92 -7.51
C SER A 49 17.50 3.72 -6.33
N PRO A 50 17.59 3.20 -5.09
CA PRO A 50 17.20 3.93 -3.87
C PRO A 50 17.81 5.33 -3.75
N ASP A 51 19.00 5.55 -4.27
CA ASP A 51 19.70 6.86 -4.26
C ASP A 51 18.93 7.96 -5.01
N SER A 52 17.98 7.59 -5.88
CA SER A 52 17.14 8.53 -6.61
C SER A 52 16.01 9.13 -5.76
N ALA A 53 15.67 8.51 -4.62
CA ALA A 53 14.52 8.90 -3.81
C ALA A 53 14.53 10.36 -3.34
N PRO A 54 15.65 10.95 -2.87
CA PRO A 54 15.68 12.33 -2.42
C PRO A 54 15.28 13.33 -3.52
N GLN A 55 15.77 13.10 -4.74
CA GLN A 55 15.45 13.97 -5.87
C GLN A 55 14.01 13.79 -6.32
N LEU A 56 13.51 12.56 -6.42
CA LEU A 56 12.13 12.26 -6.83
C LEU A 56 11.11 12.85 -5.85
N ILE A 57 11.32 12.63 -4.54
CA ILE A 57 10.44 13.17 -3.50
C ILE A 57 10.46 14.70 -3.47
N GLY A 58 11.60 15.32 -3.79
CA GLY A 58 11.72 16.76 -3.93
C GLY A 58 10.89 17.35 -5.08
N GLN A 59 10.51 16.56 -6.09
CA GLN A 59 9.74 17.00 -7.25
C GLN A 59 8.23 16.81 -7.10
N ILE A 60 7.76 16.14 -6.05
CA ILE A 60 6.34 15.85 -5.83
C ILE A 60 5.82 16.53 -4.57
N ASP A 61 4.52 16.73 -4.51
CA ASP A 61 3.86 17.27 -3.32
C ASP A 61 3.35 16.19 -2.37
N LYS A 62 2.97 15.02 -2.90
CA LYS A 62 2.46 13.86 -2.14
C LYS A 62 2.88 12.57 -2.80
N LEU A 63 2.99 11.50 -2.02
CA LEU A 63 3.36 10.16 -2.46
C LEU A 63 2.18 9.19 -2.34
N ILE A 64 1.93 8.42 -3.41
CA ILE A 64 1.05 7.24 -3.38
C ILE A 64 1.90 5.99 -3.51
N LEU A 65 1.71 5.05 -2.58
CA LEU A 65 2.24 3.69 -2.64
C LEU A 65 1.15 2.77 -3.16
N ALA A 66 1.36 2.19 -4.33
CA ALA A 66 0.37 1.34 -4.99
C ALA A 66 0.41 -0.11 -4.50
N GLY A 67 -0.66 -0.86 -4.78
CA GLY A 67 -0.73 -2.31 -4.61
C GLY A 67 0.27 -3.08 -5.50
N GLY A 68 0.30 -4.40 -5.39
CA GLY A 68 1.15 -5.25 -6.22
C GLY A 68 1.62 -6.53 -5.55
N GLN A 69 2.81 -7.01 -5.90
CA GLN A 69 3.43 -8.25 -5.40
C GLN A 69 3.60 -8.24 -3.88
N ASP A 70 3.83 -9.41 -3.29
CA ASP A 70 4.09 -9.54 -1.86
C ASP A 70 5.30 -8.73 -1.41
N VAL A 71 5.27 -8.25 -0.18
CA VAL A 71 6.43 -7.62 0.47
C VAL A 71 7.43 -8.70 0.87
N SER A 72 8.70 -8.50 0.50
CA SER A 72 9.76 -9.46 0.81
C SER A 72 9.95 -9.62 2.33
N PRO A 73 9.86 -10.85 2.88
CA PRO A 73 9.92 -11.08 4.33
C PRO A 73 11.27 -10.74 4.95
N GLN A 74 12.34 -10.67 4.15
CA GLN A 74 13.65 -10.21 4.58
C GLN A 74 13.63 -8.79 5.17
N LEU A 75 12.66 -7.94 4.75
CA LEU A 75 12.54 -6.58 5.28
C LEU A 75 12.05 -6.52 6.73
N TYR A 76 11.40 -7.58 7.21
CA TYR A 76 10.97 -7.73 8.60
C TYR A 76 11.59 -8.98 9.26
N MET A 77 12.76 -9.42 8.76
CA MET A 77 13.64 -10.46 9.32
C MET A 77 12.95 -11.81 9.54
N GLU A 78 12.06 -12.20 8.64
CA GLU A 78 11.43 -13.51 8.60
C GLU A 78 11.92 -14.31 7.39
N ASP A 79 11.95 -15.66 7.53
CA ASP A 79 12.14 -16.57 6.41
C ASP A 79 10.89 -16.62 5.52
N PRO A 80 11.01 -16.86 4.20
CA PRO A 80 9.87 -16.93 3.31
C PRO A 80 8.97 -18.14 3.63
N HIS A 81 7.70 -17.86 3.86
CA HIS A 81 6.68 -18.89 4.04
C HIS A 81 6.35 -19.59 2.71
N PRO A 82 6.02 -20.92 2.69
CA PRO A 82 5.73 -21.65 1.45
C PRO A 82 4.57 -21.10 0.60
N LYS A 83 3.69 -20.28 1.19
CA LYS A 83 2.59 -19.63 0.49
C LYS A 83 2.88 -18.19 0.04
N LEU A 84 4.09 -17.70 0.31
CA LEU A 84 4.54 -16.42 -0.23
C LEU A 84 4.48 -16.50 -1.76
N THR A 85 3.97 -15.46 -2.40
CA THR A 85 3.89 -15.39 -3.85
C THR A 85 5.07 -14.62 -4.45
N GLU A 86 4.86 -13.94 -5.56
CA GLU A 86 5.93 -13.19 -6.22
C GLU A 86 6.34 -11.96 -5.41
N THR A 87 7.64 -11.80 -5.15
CA THR A 87 8.25 -10.63 -4.50
C THR A 87 9.16 -9.88 -5.45
N ASN A 88 9.37 -8.60 -5.23
CA ASN A 88 10.37 -7.80 -5.96
C ASN A 88 11.19 -6.97 -4.98
N ILE A 89 12.34 -7.52 -4.57
CA ILE A 89 13.22 -6.86 -3.59
C ILE A 89 13.75 -5.50 -4.09
N GLN A 90 13.95 -5.32 -5.39
CA GLN A 90 14.40 -4.04 -5.96
C GLN A 90 13.33 -2.97 -5.80
N ARG A 91 12.07 -3.32 -6.06
CA ARG A 91 10.92 -2.46 -5.82
C ARG A 91 10.78 -2.14 -4.33
N ASP A 92 10.89 -3.15 -3.47
CA ASP A 92 10.80 -2.97 -2.02
C ASP A 92 11.84 -1.98 -1.50
N GLN A 93 13.11 -2.14 -1.90
CA GLN A 93 14.21 -1.26 -1.51
C GLN A 93 14.02 0.17 -2.04
N PHE A 94 13.56 0.31 -3.28
CA PHE A 94 13.29 1.61 -3.85
C PHE A 94 12.12 2.32 -3.14
N GLU A 95 10.99 1.62 -2.93
CA GLU A 95 9.85 2.20 -2.23
C GLU A 95 10.15 2.47 -0.75
N GLN A 96 10.97 1.64 -0.08
CA GLN A 96 11.48 1.93 1.26
C GLN A 96 12.21 3.28 1.29
N ALA A 97 13.09 3.53 0.32
CA ALA A 97 13.79 4.81 0.23
C ALA A 97 12.84 5.97 -0.04
N LEU A 98 11.81 5.79 -0.89
CA LEU A 98 10.78 6.80 -1.12
C LEU A 98 10.00 7.12 0.18
N ILE A 99 9.62 6.11 0.96
CA ILE A 99 8.91 6.28 2.24
C ILE A 99 9.76 7.08 3.21
N LEU A 100 11.00 6.65 3.46
CA LEU A 100 11.90 7.31 4.40
C LEU A 100 12.18 8.77 4.00
N GLU A 101 12.39 9.03 2.73
CA GLU A 101 12.64 10.38 2.24
C GLU A 101 11.36 11.24 2.26
N ALA A 102 10.18 10.66 1.98
CA ALA A 102 8.91 11.37 2.09
C ALA A 102 8.64 11.81 3.55
N LEU A 103 8.92 10.96 4.52
CA LEU A 103 8.84 11.31 5.95
C LEU A 103 9.79 12.43 6.30
N LYS A 104 11.06 12.32 5.90
CA LYS A 104 12.09 13.35 6.13
C LYS A 104 11.70 14.71 5.53
N GLN A 105 11.16 14.71 4.31
CA GLN A 105 10.68 15.92 3.63
C GLN A 105 9.23 16.31 4.01
N ARG A 106 8.60 15.58 4.95
CA ARG A 106 7.23 15.79 5.42
C ARG A 106 6.19 15.81 4.30
N LYS A 107 6.38 14.97 3.28
CA LYS A 107 5.41 14.77 2.23
C LYS A 107 4.30 13.84 2.69
N PRO A 108 3.02 14.17 2.45
CA PRO A 108 1.91 13.25 2.74
C PRO A 108 2.06 11.93 1.97
N ILE A 109 1.72 10.82 2.62
CA ILE A 109 1.76 9.46 2.04
C ILE A 109 0.36 8.88 2.07
N PHE A 110 -0.13 8.42 0.92
CA PHE A 110 -1.30 7.55 0.81
C PHE A 110 -0.86 6.17 0.34
N ALA A 111 -1.18 5.13 1.12
CA ALA A 111 -0.71 3.77 0.88
C ALA A 111 -1.89 2.82 0.65
N VAL A 112 -1.87 2.04 -0.43
CA VAL A 112 -2.96 1.16 -0.84
C VAL A 112 -2.49 -0.28 -0.90
N CYS A 113 -3.20 -1.19 -0.23
CA CYS A 113 -2.98 -2.63 -0.22
C CYS A 113 -1.52 -2.99 0.16
N ARG A 114 -0.73 -3.52 -0.78
CA ARG A 114 0.71 -3.74 -0.56
C ARG A 114 1.44 -2.48 -0.08
N GLY A 115 1.05 -1.30 -0.56
CA GLY A 115 1.64 -0.03 -0.12
C GLY A 115 1.51 0.20 1.39
N LEU A 116 0.33 -0.11 1.97
CA LEU A 116 0.11 -0.09 3.42
C LEU A 116 1.00 -1.11 4.13
N GLN A 117 1.10 -2.32 3.58
CA GLN A 117 1.90 -3.41 4.15
C GLN A 117 3.38 -3.03 4.19
N LEU A 118 3.92 -2.53 3.08
CA LEU A 118 5.31 -2.07 3.01
C LEU A 118 5.55 -0.88 3.95
N LEU A 119 4.63 0.08 4.00
CA LEU A 119 4.72 1.21 4.92
C LEU A 119 4.80 0.73 6.38
N ASN A 120 3.96 -0.22 6.78
CA ASN A 120 3.99 -0.83 8.10
C ASN A 120 5.37 -1.45 8.41
N VAL A 121 5.91 -2.22 7.47
CA VAL A 121 7.23 -2.88 7.60
C VAL A 121 8.36 -1.86 7.71
N VAL A 122 8.38 -0.85 6.85
CA VAL A 122 9.40 0.24 6.87
C VAL A 122 9.37 1.01 8.19
N LEU A 123 8.21 1.08 8.84
CA LEU A 123 8.00 1.71 10.13
C LEU A 123 8.07 0.70 11.30
N GLU A 124 8.80 -0.42 11.13
CA GLU A 124 9.09 -1.44 12.16
C GLU A 124 7.90 -2.35 12.55
N GLY A 125 6.88 -2.45 11.70
CA GLY A 125 5.84 -3.47 11.83
C GLY A 125 6.19 -4.78 11.12
N THR A 126 5.32 -5.78 11.23
CA THR A 126 5.45 -7.09 10.58
C THR A 126 4.17 -7.48 9.84
N LEU A 127 4.22 -8.56 9.05
CA LEU A 127 3.09 -9.05 8.27
C LEU A 127 2.80 -10.53 8.55
N TYR A 128 1.54 -10.91 8.43
CA TYR A 128 1.18 -12.27 8.08
C TYR A 128 1.52 -12.46 6.60
N GLN A 129 2.47 -13.35 6.30
CA GLN A 129 2.89 -13.65 4.92
C GLN A 129 1.79 -14.33 4.10
N ASP A 130 0.83 -14.95 4.77
CA ASP A 130 -0.40 -15.51 4.22
C ASP A 130 -1.47 -15.55 5.33
N LEU A 131 -2.72 -15.29 4.98
CA LEU A 131 -3.83 -15.24 5.94
C LEU A 131 -4.06 -16.58 6.67
N SER A 132 -3.61 -17.70 6.12
CA SER A 132 -3.68 -18.98 6.83
C SER A 132 -2.84 -19.00 8.13
N LEU A 133 -1.95 -18.04 8.32
CA LEU A 133 -1.20 -17.84 9.56
C LEU A 133 -2.00 -17.01 10.59
N TYR A 134 -3.10 -16.39 10.19
CA TYR A 134 -3.94 -15.60 11.09
C TYR A 134 -5.00 -16.49 11.77
N PRO A 135 -4.96 -16.66 13.10
CA PRO A 135 -5.81 -17.64 13.78
C PRO A 135 -7.31 -17.35 13.73
N LYS A 136 -7.69 -16.11 13.48
CA LYS A 136 -9.10 -15.66 13.44
C LYS A 136 -9.63 -15.47 12.03
N TRP A 137 -8.86 -15.85 11.01
CA TRP A 137 -9.26 -15.68 9.61
C TRP A 137 -10.61 -16.34 9.32
N SER A 138 -11.58 -15.54 8.94
CA SER A 138 -12.94 -16.00 8.63
C SER A 138 -13.64 -15.17 7.53
N VAL A 139 -12.99 -14.11 7.05
CA VAL A 139 -13.44 -13.28 5.93
C VAL A 139 -12.62 -13.60 4.68
N LYS A 140 -13.27 -13.61 3.51
CA LYS A 140 -12.57 -13.82 2.24
C LYS A 140 -11.95 -12.50 1.78
N HIS A 141 -10.63 -12.33 2.02
CA HIS A 141 -9.87 -11.12 1.64
C HIS A 141 -9.30 -11.18 0.21
N GLU A 142 -9.24 -12.35 -0.41
CA GLU A 142 -8.95 -12.50 -1.84
C GLU A 142 -10.28 -12.82 -2.56
N GLN A 143 -10.93 -11.76 -3.07
CA GLN A 143 -12.31 -11.89 -3.56
C GLN A 143 -12.46 -12.57 -4.92
N GLN A 144 -11.34 -12.83 -5.64
CA GLN A 144 -11.47 -13.50 -6.95
C GLN A 144 -12.38 -14.74 -6.89
N PRO A 145 -13.22 -14.96 -7.90
CA PRO A 145 -13.30 -14.29 -9.20
C PRO A 145 -14.22 -13.03 -9.23
N THR A 146 -14.68 -12.51 -8.09
CA THR A 146 -15.52 -11.30 -8.04
C THR A 146 -14.72 -10.10 -8.53
N ALA A 147 -15.26 -9.35 -9.49
CA ALA A 147 -14.57 -8.22 -10.12
C ALA A 147 -14.32 -7.06 -9.16
N PRO A 148 -13.24 -6.25 -9.36
CA PRO A 148 -12.79 -5.26 -8.37
C PRO A 148 -13.76 -4.11 -8.10
N GLN A 149 -14.67 -3.82 -9.00
CA GLN A 149 -15.69 -2.77 -8.80
C GLN A 149 -16.77 -3.16 -7.77
N PHE A 150 -16.79 -4.41 -7.31
CA PHE A 150 -17.77 -4.87 -6.32
C PHE A 150 -17.13 -4.96 -4.94
N ALA A 151 -17.76 -4.32 -3.96
CA ALA A 151 -17.42 -4.48 -2.56
C ALA A 151 -17.92 -5.83 -2.04
N THR A 152 -17.10 -6.54 -1.25
CA THR A 152 -17.37 -7.92 -0.84
C THR A 152 -17.41 -8.14 0.66
N HIS A 153 -16.75 -7.31 1.46
CA HIS A 153 -16.81 -7.40 2.91
C HIS A 153 -16.90 -6.01 3.57
N GLU A 154 -17.34 -6.03 4.79
CA GLU A 154 -17.52 -4.84 5.61
C GLU A 154 -16.25 -4.54 6.42
N VAL A 155 -15.94 -3.26 6.55
CA VAL A 155 -14.96 -2.74 7.51
C VAL A 155 -15.64 -1.82 8.50
N LYS A 156 -15.18 -1.84 9.77
CA LYS A 156 -15.63 -0.95 10.83
C LYS A 156 -14.61 0.17 11.00
N ILE A 157 -15.08 1.39 10.83
CA ILE A 157 -14.26 2.60 10.94
C ILE A 157 -14.20 3.03 12.41
N VAL A 158 -13.02 3.33 12.89
CA VAL A 158 -12.81 3.86 14.24
C VAL A 158 -13.20 5.33 14.28
N SER A 159 -14.01 5.72 15.23
CA SER A 159 -14.38 7.12 15.48
C SER A 159 -13.14 7.98 15.77
N ASP A 160 -13.24 9.29 15.53
CA ASP A 160 -12.14 10.24 15.69
C ASP A 160 -10.88 9.87 14.88
N SER A 161 -11.09 9.45 13.64
CA SER A 161 -10.04 9.10 12.68
C SER A 161 -10.22 9.87 11.37
N LEU A 162 -9.17 9.91 10.54
CA LEU A 162 -9.25 10.54 9.20
C LEU A 162 -10.34 9.92 8.32
N LEU A 163 -10.62 8.63 8.50
CA LEU A 163 -11.67 7.95 7.72
C LEU A 163 -13.07 8.23 8.25
N SER A 164 -13.25 8.46 9.56
CA SER A 164 -14.58 8.76 10.12
C SER A 164 -15.15 10.10 9.67
N ASP A 165 -14.28 11.01 9.18
CA ASP A 165 -14.71 12.26 8.54
C ASP A 165 -15.17 12.06 7.08
N LEU A 166 -14.84 10.92 6.47
CA LEU A 166 -15.04 10.64 5.04
C LEU A 166 -16.04 9.51 4.80
N LEU A 167 -16.14 8.54 5.70
CA LEU A 167 -16.91 7.30 5.54
C LEU A 167 -17.80 7.07 6.78
N PRO A 168 -18.94 6.38 6.63
CA PRO A 168 -19.76 5.95 7.77
C PRO A 168 -19.03 4.93 8.64
N ASP A 169 -19.51 4.72 9.89
CA ASP A 169 -18.91 3.80 10.86
C ASP A 169 -18.72 2.36 10.34
N SER A 170 -19.51 1.99 9.34
CA SER A 170 -19.45 0.69 8.66
C SER A 170 -19.52 0.92 7.16
N TYR A 171 -18.56 0.36 6.43
CA TYR A 171 -18.41 0.56 5.00
C TYR A 171 -18.02 -0.73 4.29
N PHE A 172 -18.64 -1.02 3.13
CA PHE A 172 -18.27 -2.17 2.32
C PHE A 172 -17.13 -1.83 1.37
N VAL A 173 -16.12 -2.72 1.32
CA VAL A 173 -14.92 -2.56 0.50
C VAL A 173 -14.69 -3.77 -0.40
N ASN A 174 -13.92 -3.58 -1.47
CA ASN A 174 -13.35 -4.68 -2.23
C ASN A 174 -12.10 -5.22 -1.54
N SER A 175 -11.59 -6.40 -1.93
CA SER A 175 -10.45 -7.01 -1.25
C SER A 175 -9.68 -7.96 -2.18
N TYR A 176 -8.36 -7.71 -2.30
CA TYR A 176 -7.45 -8.46 -3.17
C TYR A 176 -6.10 -8.69 -2.48
N HIS A 177 -6.12 -9.28 -1.28
CA HIS A 177 -4.89 -9.54 -0.54
C HIS A 177 -4.94 -10.87 0.21
N HIS A 178 -3.80 -11.54 0.29
CA HIS A 178 -3.59 -12.70 1.14
C HIS A 178 -2.51 -12.46 2.22
N GLN A 179 -1.79 -11.33 2.14
CA GLN A 179 -0.96 -10.81 3.22
C GLN A 179 -1.73 -9.75 4.02
N ALA A 180 -1.39 -9.57 5.30
CA ALA A 180 -2.01 -8.56 6.17
C ALA A 180 -1.02 -8.09 7.25
N VAL A 181 -1.32 -6.96 7.87
CA VAL A 181 -0.59 -6.47 9.05
C VAL A 181 -0.71 -7.48 10.19
N LYS A 182 0.45 -7.90 10.75
CA LYS A 182 0.55 -8.77 11.93
C LYS A 182 0.82 -7.91 13.16
N ASP A 183 2.01 -7.33 13.26
CA ASP A 183 2.34 -6.36 14.28
C ASP A 183 2.30 -4.97 13.67
N LEU A 184 1.39 -4.13 14.17
CA LEU A 184 1.28 -2.76 13.70
C LEU A 184 2.44 -1.93 14.20
N SER A 185 3.04 -1.16 13.32
CA SER A 185 4.09 -0.19 13.65
C SER A 185 3.70 0.69 14.84
N PRO A 186 4.62 0.96 15.79
CA PRO A 186 4.37 1.86 16.91
C PRO A 186 4.07 3.31 16.47
N LEU A 187 4.41 3.69 15.23
CA LEU A 187 4.17 5.02 14.66
C LEU A 187 2.79 5.15 14.01
N LEU A 188 2.08 4.03 13.81
CA LEU A 188 0.78 3.99 13.16
C LEU A 188 -0.35 3.68 14.16
N LYS A 189 -1.54 4.20 13.88
CA LYS A 189 -2.79 3.89 14.55
C LYS A 189 -3.71 3.17 13.56
N ALA A 190 -4.25 2.01 13.95
CA ALA A 190 -5.30 1.34 13.17
C ALA A 190 -6.60 2.14 13.28
N ILE A 191 -7.24 2.37 12.14
CA ILE A 191 -8.46 3.19 12.02
C ILE A 191 -9.60 2.49 11.29
N ALA A 192 -9.39 1.28 10.78
CA ALA A 192 -10.45 0.39 10.32
C ALA A 192 -10.06 -1.07 10.54
N PHE A 193 -11.07 -1.91 10.75
CA PHE A 193 -10.92 -3.34 10.95
C PHE A 193 -11.98 -4.12 10.17
N SER A 194 -11.60 -5.26 9.61
CA SER A 194 -12.57 -6.26 9.10
C SER A 194 -13.29 -6.99 10.23
N ASN A 195 -14.35 -7.73 9.89
CA ASN A 195 -15.13 -8.46 10.88
C ASN A 195 -14.35 -9.59 11.58
N ASP A 196 -13.27 -10.11 11.00
CA ASP A 196 -12.37 -11.06 11.64
C ASP A 196 -11.22 -10.37 12.41
N GLY A 197 -11.18 -9.03 12.42
CA GLY A 197 -10.30 -8.22 13.25
C GLY A 197 -8.95 -7.88 12.63
N LEU A 198 -8.73 -8.13 11.32
CA LEU A 198 -7.55 -7.63 10.63
C LEU A 198 -7.58 -6.11 10.51
N VAL A 199 -6.41 -5.51 10.55
CA VAL A 199 -6.24 -4.07 10.29
C VAL A 199 -6.46 -3.81 8.80
N GLU A 200 -7.44 -2.98 8.51
CA GLU A 200 -7.84 -2.63 7.15
C GLU A 200 -7.47 -1.18 6.77
N ALA A 201 -7.23 -0.31 7.77
CA ALA A 201 -6.70 1.01 7.51
C ALA A 201 -5.87 1.54 8.68
N VAL A 202 -4.93 2.41 8.36
CA VAL A 202 -4.02 3.03 9.31
C VAL A 202 -3.86 4.52 9.03
N GLN A 203 -3.51 5.28 10.08
CA GLN A 203 -3.04 6.65 9.98
C GLN A 203 -1.80 6.86 10.86
N SER A 204 -1.06 7.92 10.64
CA SER A 204 0.01 8.35 11.57
C SER A 204 -0.55 8.66 12.95
N LYS A 205 0.24 8.40 14.01
CA LYS A 205 -0.09 8.81 15.38
C LYS A 205 0.22 10.27 15.65
N ASP A 206 1.20 10.82 14.93
CA ASP A 206 1.59 12.22 15.07
C ASP A 206 1.00 13.09 13.96
N ASP A 207 0.90 14.39 14.23
CA ASP A 207 0.39 15.37 13.28
C ASP A 207 1.46 15.87 12.28
N MET A 208 2.73 15.51 12.52
CA MET A 208 3.85 15.96 11.69
C MET A 208 3.90 15.20 10.36
N HIS A 209 3.58 13.91 10.40
CA HIS A 209 3.56 13.04 9.24
C HIS A 209 2.11 12.75 8.84
N LYS A 210 1.71 13.20 7.66
CA LYS A 210 0.38 12.94 7.14
C LYS A 210 0.37 11.60 6.40
N ILE A 211 0.02 10.55 7.10
CA ILE A 211 -0.06 9.19 6.57
C ILE A 211 -1.50 8.69 6.64
N LEU A 212 -1.98 8.15 5.54
CA LEU A 212 -3.19 7.35 5.46
C LEU A 212 -2.88 6.09 4.65
N GLY A 213 -3.26 4.93 5.16
CA GLY A 213 -3.14 3.66 4.45
C GLY A 213 -4.43 2.89 4.50
N VAL A 214 -4.80 2.23 3.39
CA VAL A 214 -5.95 1.33 3.29
C VAL A 214 -5.53 -0.01 2.70
N GLN A 215 -6.13 -1.11 3.17
CA GLN A 215 -5.83 -2.46 2.67
C GLN A 215 -6.64 -2.80 1.41
N TRP A 216 -7.81 -2.20 1.26
CA TRP A 216 -8.66 -2.31 0.05
C TRP A 216 -8.19 -1.40 -1.10
N HIS A 217 -8.93 -1.45 -2.22
CA HIS A 217 -8.66 -0.68 -3.44
C HIS A 217 -9.79 0.27 -3.82
#